data_cff85568d0e93bc912b46818b2c0f447
#
_entry.id   cff85568d0e93bc912b46818b2c0f447
#
_cell.length_a   1.000
_cell.length_b   1.000
_cell.length_c   1.000
_cell.angle_alpha   90.00
_cell.angle_beta   90.00
_cell.angle_gamma   90.00
#
_symmetry.space_group_name_H-M   'P 1'
#
loop_
_entity.id
_entity.type
_entity.pdbx_description
1 polymer ?
#
loop_
_entity_poly.entity_id
_entity_poly.type
_entity_poly.pdbx_seq_one_letter_code
_entity_poly.pdbx_strand_id
1 'polypeptide(L)'
;MCIIINKPKGVAVPDSATIKQCWASNPHGAGVMYSTGKEVVIKKGFMTLEEFEKEIAEIENPTERGIVYHFRITSHGGTNQQNTHPFPISGDIEDLKLLELTTDIGFAHNGIISLTSNDMDIHKYGISDTMVFLEKYVSKIFKLSNRKLQQEVLDLIDDLGRSKFSLINPKGEIL
;
A
#
# COMPACT_ATOMS: atom_id res chain seq x y z
N MET A 1 5.94 -2.88 13.29
CA MET A 1 4.76 -2.79 12.40
C MET A 1 4.87 -1.52 11.57
N CYS A 2 4.43 -1.53 10.32
CA CYS A 2 4.40 -0.36 9.45
C CYS A 2 3.45 0.73 9.98
N ILE A 3 3.50 1.93 9.38
CA ILE A 3 2.53 3.00 9.64
C ILE A 3 1.78 3.28 8.35
N ILE A 4 0.45 3.39 8.46
CA ILE A 4 -0.44 3.83 7.38
C ILE A 4 -1.15 5.10 7.85
N ILE A 5 -1.15 6.14 7.02
CA ILE A 5 -1.98 7.33 7.23
C ILE A 5 -3.02 7.36 6.12
N ASN A 6 -4.28 7.20 6.49
CA ASN A 6 -5.43 7.37 5.61
C ASN A 6 -5.90 8.82 5.69
N LYS A 7 -5.79 9.55 4.60
CA LYS A 7 -6.25 10.93 4.47
C LYS A 7 -7.45 10.99 3.51
N PRO A 8 -8.69 11.02 4.01
CA PRO A 8 -9.88 11.14 3.19
C PRO A 8 -9.92 12.45 2.40
N LYS A 9 -10.72 12.47 1.34
CA LYS A 9 -11.06 13.69 0.59
C LYS A 9 -11.67 14.75 1.54
N GLY A 10 -11.30 16.01 1.35
CA GLY A 10 -11.76 17.13 2.20
C GLY A 10 -11.00 17.30 3.52
N VAL A 11 -10.11 16.38 3.87
CA VAL A 11 -9.26 16.47 5.07
C VAL A 11 -7.92 17.10 4.73
N ALA A 12 -7.35 17.88 5.63
CA ALA A 12 -6.00 18.42 5.47
C ALA A 12 -4.94 17.32 5.39
N VAL A 13 -3.87 17.56 4.64
CA VAL A 13 -2.71 16.66 4.60
C VAL A 13 -1.98 16.65 5.96
N PRO A 14 -1.30 15.56 6.30
CA PRO A 14 -0.42 15.52 7.46
C PRO A 14 0.63 16.65 7.38
N ASP A 15 0.93 17.29 8.49
CA ASP A 15 1.99 18.27 8.56
C ASP A 15 3.39 17.60 8.47
N SER A 16 4.41 18.40 8.17
CA SER A 16 5.79 17.91 8.04
C SER A 16 6.31 17.27 9.34
N ALA A 17 5.86 17.73 10.50
CA ALA A 17 6.26 17.13 11.78
C ALA A 17 5.74 15.68 11.91
N THR A 18 4.48 15.45 11.55
CA THR A 18 3.86 14.12 11.51
C THR A 18 4.59 13.19 10.53
N ILE A 19 4.90 13.67 9.31
CA ILE A 19 5.63 12.89 8.29
C ILE A 19 7.02 12.50 8.82
N LYS A 20 7.76 13.45 9.41
CA LYS A 20 9.09 13.20 10.00
C LYS A 20 9.04 12.21 11.15
N GLN A 21 8.04 12.28 12.00
CA GLN A 21 7.86 11.33 13.10
C GLN A 21 7.55 9.91 12.59
N CYS A 22 6.69 9.79 11.59
CA CYS A 22 6.39 8.50 10.94
C CYS A 22 7.65 7.89 10.32
N TRP A 23 8.43 8.71 9.59
CA TRP A 23 9.68 8.28 9.01
C TRP A 23 10.69 7.84 10.07
N ALA A 24 10.88 8.63 11.14
CA ALA A 24 11.82 8.30 12.22
C ALA A 24 11.48 6.97 12.91
N SER A 25 10.18 6.64 12.99
CA SER A 25 9.71 5.38 13.55
C SER A 25 9.86 4.21 12.58
N ASN A 26 9.73 4.46 11.26
CA ASN A 26 9.67 3.45 10.21
C ASN A 26 10.54 3.84 8.99
N PRO A 27 11.88 3.76 9.10
CA PRO A 27 12.80 4.33 8.12
C PRO A 27 13.20 3.37 6.99
N HIS A 28 12.49 2.26 6.80
CA HIS A 28 12.84 1.26 5.78
C HIS A 28 12.18 1.50 4.42
N GLY A 29 11.82 2.76 4.17
CA GLY A 29 11.23 3.25 2.93
C GLY A 29 9.77 3.64 3.07
N ALA A 30 9.32 4.47 2.13
CA ALA A 30 7.95 4.97 2.09
C ALA A 30 7.37 4.92 0.68
N GLY A 31 6.07 5.15 0.62
CA GLY A 31 5.34 5.38 -0.62
C GLY A 31 3.98 6.00 -0.34
N VAL A 32 3.34 6.44 -1.41
CA VAL A 32 2.07 7.14 -1.39
C VAL A 32 1.18 6.63 -2.53
N MET A 33 -0.12 6.58 -2.28
CA MET A 33 -1.12 6.40 -3.33
C MET A 33 -2.22 7.42 -3.18
N TYR A 34 -2.73 7.93 -4.29
CA TYR A 34 -3.77 8.96 -4.27
C TYR A 34 -4.70 8.85 -5.47
N SER A 35 -5.95 9.28 -5.25
CA SER A 35 -6.98 9.31 -6.29
C SER A 35 -6.83 10.51 -7.20
N THR A 36 -7.13 10.32 -8.50
CA THR A 36 -7.21 11.42 -9.50
C THR A 36 -8.65 11.73 -9.93
N GLY A 37 -9.61 10.92 -9.49
CA GLY A 37 -10.98 10.92 -9.98
C GLY A 37 -11.22 9.93 -11.12
N LYS A 38 -10.16 9.50 -11.82
CA LYS A 38 -10.21 8.53 -12.92
C LYS A 38 -9.46 7.25 -12.59
N GLU A 39 -8.36 7.37 -11.88
CA GLU A 39 -7.44 6.30 -11.50
C GLU A 39 -6.79 6.58 -10.15
N VAL A 40 -6.10 5.60 -9.62
CA VAL A 40 -5.22 5.73 -8.47
C VAL A 40 -3.79 5.77 -8.95
N VAL A 41 -3.06 6.81 -8.60
CA VAL A 41 -1.61 6.89 -8.80
C VAL A 41 -0.92 6.26 -7.61
N ILE A 42 0.05 5.41 -7.88
CA ILE A 42 0.96 4.82 -6.90
C ILE A 42 2.37 5.30 -7.18
N LYS A 43 3.05 5.81 -6.14
CA LYS A 43 4.48 6.11 -6.15
C LYS A 43 5.10 5.58 -4.87
N LYS A 44 6.16 4.79 -5.01
CA LYS A 44 6.81 4.11 -3.88
C LYS A 44 8.30 3.94 -4.11
N GLY A 45 9.00 3.36 -3.13
CA GLY A 45 10.44 3.13 -3.25
C GLY A 45 11.28 4.31 -2.76
N PHE A 46 10.68 5.26 -2.05
CA PHE A 46 11.43 6.37 -1.44
C PHE A 46 12.24 5.83 -0.27
N MET A 47 13.55 5.86 -0.39
CA MET A 47 14.47 5.33 0.62
C MET A 47 15.06 6.43 1.51
N THR A 48 14.76 7.69 1.21
CA THR A 48 15.10 8.86 2.04
C THR A 48 13.87 9.70 2.33
N LEU A 49 13.86 10.38 3.48
CA LEU A 49 12.78 11.29 3.84
C LEU A 49 12.66 12.45 2.85
N GLU A 50 13.79 12.97 2.39
CA GLU A 50 13.85 14.09 1.46
C GLU A 50 13.18 13.78 0.13
N GLU A 51 13.46 12.61 -0.47
CA GLU A 51 12.78 12.14 -1.68
C GLU A 51 11.28 12.04 -1.47
N PHE A 52 10.86 11.49 -0.32
CA PHE A 52 9.44 11.31 -0.01
C PHE A 52 8.72 12.67 0.22
N GLU A 53 9.31 13.58 1.01
CA GLU A 53 8.73 14.92 1.25
C GLU A 53 8.62 15.71 -0.07
N LYS A 54 9.61 15.61 -0.96
CA LYS A 54 9.55 16.22 -2.29
C LYS A 54 8.38 15.69 -3.10
N GLU A 55 8.23 14.37 -3.18
CA GLU A 55 7.17 13.73 -3.95
C GLU A 55 5.76 14.11 -3.46
N ILE A 56 5.53 14.04 -2.15
CA ILE A 56 4.19 14.36 -1.62
C ILE A 56 3.84 15.85 -1.74
N ALA A 57 4.84 16.73 -1.82
CA ALA A 57 4.63 18.16 -2.06
C ALA A 57 4.20 18.46 -3.51
N GLU A 58 4.48 17.57 -4.46
CA GLU A 58 4.10 17.69 -5.87
C GLU A 58 2.65 17.23 -6.14
N ILE A 59 1.95 16.65 -5.15
CA ILE A 59 0.56 16.21 -5.32
C ILE A 59 -0.35 17.43 -5.45
N GLU A 60 -0.90 17.63 -6.65
CA GLU A 60 -1.81 18.75 -6.92
C GLU A 60 -3.15 18.59 -6.20
N ASN A 61 -3.65 19.67 -5.62
CA ASN A 61 -4.94 19.74 -4.93
C ASN A 61 -5.12 18.61 -3.90
N PRO A 62 -4.16 18.40 -2.98
CA PRO A 62 -4.16 17.22 -2.12
C PRO A 62 -5.37 17.14 -1.19
N THR A 63 -5.99 18.28 -0.82
CA THR A 63 -7.21 18.30 -0.01
C THR A 63 -8.38 17.64 -0.72
N GLU A 64 -8.47 17.79 -2.05
CA GLU A 64 -9.55 17.23 -2.88
C GLU A 64 -9.37 15.75 -3.22
N ARG A 65 -8.28 15.14 -2.78
CA ARG A 65 -7.96 13.73 -3.06
C ARG A 65 -8.07 12.88 -1.81
N GLY A 66 -8.46 11.61 -1.96
CA GLY A 66 -8.11 10.57 -1.02
C GLY A 66 -6.62 10.23 -1.19
N ILE A 67 -5.87 10.16 -0.10
CA ILE A 67 -4.43 9.86 -0.12
C ILE A 67 -4.13 8.86 0.99
N VAL A 68 -3.30 7.87 0.68
CA VAL A 68 -2.76 6.92 1.67
C VAL A 68 -1.24 6.99 1.64
N TYR A 69 -0.65 7.31 2.78
CA TYR A 69 0.79 7.31 3.01
C TYR A 69 1.17 6.03 3.73
N HIS A 70 2.30 5.44 3.36
CA HIS A 70 2.83 4.25 4.02
C HIS A 70 4.30 4.42 4.37
N PHE A 71 4.64 4.09 5.62
CA PHE A 71 6.03 4.06 6.13
C PHE A 71 6.36 2.64 6.56
N ARG A 72 7.39 2.09 5.97
CA ARG A 72 7.73 0.67 6.12
C ARG A 72 8.70 0.43 7.26
N ILE A 73 8.44 -0.63 8.03
CA ILE A 73 9.44 -1.35 8.79
C ILE A 73 9.52 -2.78 8.24
N THR A 74 10.71 -3.23 7.84
CA THR A 74 10.88 -4.52 7.17
C THR A 74 10.68 -5.68 8.14
N SER A 75 9.81 -6.61 7.76
CA SER A 75 9.64 -7.93 8.39
C SER A 75 10.06 -9.05 7.43
N HIS A 76 9.66 -8.96 6.16
CA HIS A 76 9.93 -9.97 5.12
C HIS A 76 10.41 -9.29 3.83
N GLY A 77 11.11 -10.04 2.97
CA GLY A 77 11.53 -9.62 1.63
C GLY A 77 12.72 -8.64 1.57
N GLY A 78 13.33 -8.31 2.71
CA GLY A 78 14.46 -7.37 2.76
C GLY A 78 14.05 -5.89 2.63
N THR A 79 15.03 -5.00 2.83
CA THR A 79 14.86 -3.54 2.72
C THR A 79 15.31 -3.10 1.33
N ASN A 80 14.34 -2.93 0.42
CA ASN A 80 14.55 -2.45 -0.95
C ASN A 80 13.33 -1.66 -1.42
N GLN A 81 13.50 -0.91 -2.52
CA GLN A 81 12.47 -0.05 -3.10
C GLN A 81 11.22 -0.83 -3.51
N GLN A 82 11.38 -1.98 -4.16
CA GLN A 82 10.27 -2.76 -4.72
C GLN A 82 9.31 -3.29 -3.65
N ASN A 83 9.82 -3.57 -2.45
CA ASN A 83 9.03 -4.07 -1.32
C ASN A 83 8.34 -2.97 -0.50
N THR A 84 8.52 -1.69 -0.84
CA THR A 84 7.75 -0.61 -0.19
C THR A 84 6.30 -0.64 -0.66
N HIS A 85 5.38 -0.27 0.22
CA HIS A 85 3.98 -0.06 -0.13
C HIS A 85 3.78 1.38 -0.67
N PRO A 86 2.68 1.64 -1.36
CA PRO A 86 1.57 0.74 -1.70
C PRO A 86 1.81 -0.12 -2.95
N PHE A 87 0.83 -0.97 -3.27
CA PHE A 87 0.84 -1.85 -4.43
C PHE A 87 -0.47 -1.73 -5.23
N PRO A 88 -0.46 -2.03 -6.55
CA PRO A 88 -1.69 -2.31 -7.29
C PRO A 88 -2.27 -3.67 -6.86
N ILE A 89 -3.56 -3.91 -7.13
CA ILE A 89 -4.09 -5.27 -7.06
C ILE A 89 -3.77 -5.95 -8.39
N SER A 90 -2.71 -6.74 -8.40
CA SER A 90 -2.25 -7.50 -9.57
C SER A 90 -1.88 -8.94 -9.20
N GLY A 91 -2.07 -9.85 -10.14
CA GLY A 91 -1.58 -11.23 -10.10
C GLY A 91 -0.23 -11.39 -10.80
N ASP A 92 0.41 -10.31 -11.21
CA ASP A 92 1.74 -10.29 -11.81
C ASP A 92 2.74 -9.65 -10.84
N ILE A 93 3.77 -10.40 -10.49
CA ILE A 93 4.85 -9.93 -9.60
C ILE A 93 5.60 -8.74 -10.19
N GLU A 94 5.75 -8.67 -11.49
CA GLU A 94 6.46 -7.55 -12.14
C GLU A 94 5.68 -6.24 -12.01
N ASP A 95 4.33 -6.28 -12.10
CA ASP A 95 3.50 -5.11 -11.80
C ASP A 95 3.69 -4.64 -10.34
N LEU A 96 3.76 -5.60 -9.40
CA LEU A 96 3.93 -5.32 -7.98
C LEU A 96 5.30 -4.70 -7.65
N LYS A 97 6.31 -4.92 -8.50
CA LYS A 97 7.65 -4.33 -8.35
C LYS A 97 7.78 -2.91 -8.89
N LEU A 98 6.86 -2.45 -9.73
CA LEU A 98 6.89 -1.10 -10.29
C LEU A 98 6.89 -0.05 -9.17
N LEU A 99 7.69 0.98 -9.34
CA LEU A 99 7.82 2.07 -8.36
C LEU A 99 6.84 3.20 -8.62
N GLU A 100 6.40 3.35 -9.86
CA GLU A 100 5.40 4.33 -10.29
C GLU A 100 4.45 3.69 -11.30
N LEU A 101 3.15 3.79 -11.05
CA LEU A 101 2.10 3.26 -11.93
C LEU A 101 0.74 3.88 -11.60
N THR A 102 -0.24 3.61 -12.47
CA THR A 102 -1.66 3.87 -12.21
C THR A 102 -2.45 2.57 -12.15
N THR A 103 -3.53 2.55 -11.38
CA THR A 103 -4.38 1.36 -11.18
C THR A 103 -5.81 1.77 -10.82
N ASP A 104 -6.74 0.82 -10.94
CA ASP A 104 -8.11 1.02 -10.46
C ASP A 104 -8.23 0.95 -8.94
N ILE A 105 -7.37 0.18 -8.28
CA ILE A 105 -7.39 0.04 -6.81
C ILE A 105 -5.96 -0.06 -6.30
N GLY A 106 -5.62 0.85 -5.38
CA GLY A 106 -4.37 0.77 -4.62
C GLY A 106 -4.56 0.05 -3.29
N PHE A 107 -3.52 -0.62 -2.83
CA PHE A 107 -3.52 -1.47 -1.64
C PHE A 107 -2.29 -1.20 -0.77
N ALA A 108 -2.50 -0.99 0.52
CA ALA A 108 -1.44 -0.94 1.52
C ALA A 108 -1.75 -1.88 2.70
N HIS A 109 -0.70 -2.40 3.33
CA HIS A 109 -0.81 -3.35 4.43
C HIS A 109 0.12 -2.96 5.59
N ASN A 110 -0.39 -3.12 6.80
CA ASN A 110 0.38 -3.02 8.03
C ASN A 110 0.15 -4.27 8.89
N GLY A 111 1.18 -5.08 9.08
CA GLY A 111 1.14 -6.31 9.86
C GLY A 111 2.05 -7.39 9.27
N ILE A 112 1.73 -8.63 9.57
CA ILE A 112 2.33 -9.84 9.00
C ILE A 112 1.18 -10.73 8.53
N ILE A 113 1.18 -11.10 7.27
CA ILE A 113 0.16 -11.98 6.70
C ILE A 113 0.58 -13.43 6.94
N SER A 114 0.04 -14.04 7.98
CA SER A 114 0.40 -15.40 8.40
C SER A 114 0.22 -16.44 7.28
N LEU A 115 -0.76 -16.21 6.39
CA LEU A 115 -1.04 -17.09 5.25
C LEU A 115 0.14 -17.17 4.26
N THR A 116 0.93 -16.12 4.15
CA THR A 116 2.01 -16.00 3.15
C THR A 116 3.39 -15.74 3.75
N SER A 117 3.50 -15.51 5.06
CA SER A 117 4.77 -15.15 5.71
C SER A 117 5.87 -16.22 5.60
N ASN A 118 5.50 -17.47 5.39
CA ASN A 118 6.41 -18.59 5.20
C ASN A 118 6.45 -19.09 3.73
N ASP A 119 5.92 -18.35 2.79
CA ASP A 119 5.90 -18.74 1.39
C ASP A 119 7.32 -18.74 0.82
N MET A 120 7.68 -19.80 0.09
CA MET A 120 9.02 -19.97 -0.49
C MET A 120 9.35 -18.87 -1.51
N ASP A 121 8.36 -18.26 -2.14
CA ASP A 121 8.54 -17.18 -3.11
C ASP A 121 9.13 -15.91 -2.48
N ILE A 122 8.90 -15.68 -1.18
CA ILE A 122 9.53 -14.58 -0.42
C ILE A 122 11.06 -14.67 -0.53
N HIS A 123 11.61 -15.83 -0.26
CA HIS A 123 13.06 -16.04 -0.30
C HIS A 123 13.60 -16.16 -1.72
N LYS A 124 12.86 -16.84 -2.59
CA LYS A 124 13.26 -17.09 -3.98
C LYS A 124 13.35 -15.81 -4.80
N TYR A 125 12.41 -14.89 -4.61
CA TYR A 125 12.30 -13.66 -5.40
C TYR A 125 12.62 -12.37 -4.62
N GLY A 126 12.93 -12.47 -3.33
CA GLY A 126 13.23 -11.31 -2.48
C GLY A 126 12.03 -10.36 -2.30
N ILE A 127 10.79 -10.90 -2.36
CA ILE A 127 9.54 -10.15 -2.28
C ILE A 127 8.92 -10.20 -0.87
N SER A 128 8.00 -9.29 -0.57
CA SER A 128 7.30 -9.26 0.71
C SER A 128 6.16 -10.30 0.77
N ASP A 129 5.74 -10.66 1.98
CA ASP A 129 4.54 -11.48 2.24
C ASP A 129 3.28 -10.84 1.63
N THR A 130 3.20 -9.51 1.63
CA THR A 130 2.12 -8.76 0.99
C THR A 130 2.09 -8.93 -0.53
N MET A 131 3.25 -8.94 -1.20
CA MET A 131 3.30 -9.17 -2.65
C MET A 131 2.82 -10.58 -3.00
N VAL A 132 3.24 -11.59 -2.24
CA VAL A 132 2.75 -12.97 -2.41
C VAL A 132 1.24 -13.05 -2.16
N PHE A 133 0.75 -12.33 -1.16
CA PHE A 133 -0.68 -12.28 -0.84
C PHE A 133 -1.51 -11.66 -1.97
N LEU A 134 -1.05 -10.55 -2.53
CA LEU A 134 -1.69 -9.91 -3.68
C LEU A 134 -1.72 -10.83 -4.91
N GLU A 135 -0.59 -11.40 -5.26
CA GLU A 135 -0.44 -12.28 -6.42
C GLU A 135 -1.31 -13.55 -6.30
N LYS A 136 -1.21 -14.26 -5.16
CA LYS A 136 -1.85 -15.57 -5.01
C LYS A 136 -3.32 -15.51 -4.63
N TYR A 137 -3.77 -14.46 -3.91
CA TYR A 137 -5.10 -14.41 -3.30
C TYR A 137 -5.92 -13.18 -3.72
N VAL A 138 -5.48 -11.96 -3.38
CA VAL A 138 -6.29 -10.75 -3.54
C VAL A 138 -6.65 -10.50 -5.00
N SER A 139 -5.70 -10.66 -5.93
CA SER A 139 -5.95 -10.49 -7.37
C SER A 139 -7.05 -11.42 -7.90
N LYS A 140 -7.19 -12.61 -7.31
CA LYS A 140 -8.24 -13.58 -7.67
C LYS A 140 -9.59 -13.21 -7.06
N ILE A 141 -9.58 -12.74 -5.80
CA ILE A 141 -10.79 -12.27 -5.10
C ILE A 141 -11.41 -11.10 -5.86
N PHE A 142 -10.59 -10.13 -6.30
CA PHE A 142 -11.07 -8.97 -7.06
C PHE A 142 -11.54 -9.28 -8.48
N LYS A 143 -11.23 -10.45 -9.03
CA LYS A 143 -11.83 -10.96 -10.27
C LYS A 143 -13.23 -11.56 -10.08
N LEU A 144 -13.67 -11.82 -8.85
CA LEU A 144 -15.02 -12.30 -8.59
C LEU A 144 -16.03 -11.19 -8.87
N SER A 145 -17.09 -11.51 -9.58
CA SER A 145 -18.16 -10.56 -9.91
C SER A 145 -19.07 -10.20 -8.71
N ASN A 146 -19.00 -10.99 -7.63
CA ASN A 146 -19.83 -10.82 -6.45
C ASN A 146 -19.09 -9.96 -5.39
N ARG A 147 -19.44 -8.66 -5.33
CA ARG A 147 -18.84 -7.72 -4.37
C ARG A 147 -19.08 -8.09 -2.91
N LYS A 148 -20.22 -8.70 -2.57
CA LYS A 148 -20.51 -9.14 -1.20
C LYS A 148 -19.54 -10.24 -0.78
N LEU A 149 -19.29 -11.22 -1.67
CA LEU A 149 -18.32 -12.27 -1.42
C LEU A 149 -16.89 -11.72 -1.31
N GLN A 150 -16.54 -10.71 -2.13
CA GLN A 150 -15.25 -10.04 -2.00
C GLN A 150 -15.07 -9.44 -0.60
N GLN A 151 -16.08 -8.72 -0.11
CA GLN A 151 -16.03 -8.10 1.22
C GLN A 151 -15.98 -9.15 2.33
N GLU A 152 -16.81 -10.19 2.29
CA GLU A 152 -16.81 -11.27 3.28
C GLU A 152 -15.44 -11.98 3.37
N VAL A 153 -14.76 -12.16 2.23
CA VAL A 153 -13.42 -12.77 2.22
C VAL A 153 -12.38 -11.83 2.79
N LEU A 154 -12.46 -10.53 2.51
CA LEU A 154 -11.53 -9.54 3.08
C LEU A 154 -11.72 -9.41 4.59
N ASP A 155 -12.96 -9.40 5.07
CA ASP A 155 -13.29 -9.37 6.49
C ASP A 155 -12.76 -10.62 7.21
N LEU A 156 -12.93 -11.80 6.61
CA LEU A 156 -12.38 -13.04 7.14
C LEU A 156 -10.84 -13.02 7.25
N ILE A 157 -10.16 -12.40 6.28
CA ILE A 157 -8.71 -12.28 6.28
C ILE A 157 -8.24 -11.31 7.38
N ASP A 158 -8.98 -10.22 7.60
CA ASP A 158 -8.72 -9.26 8.67
C ASP A 158 -8.89 -9.91 10.05
N ASP A 159 -9.93 -10.72 10.24
CA ASP A 159 -10.21 -11.47 11.46
C ASP A 159 -9.15 -12.56 11.78
N LEU A 160 -8.54 -13.16 10.76
CA LEU A 160 -7.53 -14.22 10.92
C LEU A 160 -6.13 -13.70 11.28
N GLY A 161 -5.90 -12.40 11.27
CA GLY A 161 -4.59 -11.81 11.50
C GLY A 161 -4.63 -10.47 12.24
N ARG A 162 -3.49 -10.08 12.81
CA ARG A 162 -3.28 -8.72 13.34
C ARG A 162 -2.88 -7.75 12.22
N SER A 163 -3.45 -7.95 11.04
CA SER A 163 -3.16 -7.17 9.83
C SER A 163 -4.19 -6.06 9.66
N LYS A 164 -3.75 -4.93 9.15
CA LYS A 164 -4.63 -3.83 8.74
C LYS A 164 -4.39 -3.55 7.28
N PHE A 165 -5.46 -3.47 6.52
CA PHE A 165 -5.43 -3.15 5.11
C PHE A 165 -5.96 -1.74 4.87
N SER A 166 -5.47 -1.09 3.83
CA SER A 166 -6.04 0.15 3.33
C SER A 166 -6.13 0.06 1.82
N LEU A 167 -7.32 0.22 1.30
CA LEU A 167 -7.59 0.25 -0.13
C LEU A 167 -8.10 1.63 -0.52
N ILE A 168 -7.74 2.09 -1.70
CA ILE A 168 -8.26 3.33 -2.26
C ILE A 168 -8.71 3.11 -3.69
N ASN A 169 -9.84 3.72 -4.07
CA ASN A 169 -10.37 3.70 -5.42
C ASN A 169 -10.17 5.06 -6.14
N PRO A 170 -10.44 5.15 -7.45
CA PRO A 170 -10.30 6.39 -8.22
C PRO A 170 -11.10 7.57 -7.70
N LYS A 171 -12.23 7.34 -7.01
CA LYS A 171 -13.06 8.40 -6.42
C LYS A 171 -12.51 8.95 -5.11
N GLY A 172 -11.45 8.31 -4.56
CA GLY A 172 -10.83 8.68 -3.30
C GLY A 172 -11.52 8.11 -2.06
N GLU A 173 -12.38 7.11 -2.25
CA GLU A 173 -12.94 6.32 -1.15
C GLU A 173 -11.85 5.40 -0.61
N ILE A 174 -11.63 5.45 0.71
CA ILE A 174 -10.62 4.65 1.42
C ILE A 174 -11.37 3.66 2.32
N LEU A 175 -11.03 2.38 2.17
CA LEU A 175 -11.53 1.25 2.94
C LEU A 175 -10.41 0.68 3.81
#